data_60205a2c0bc46f31397c8456788b78d0
#
_entry.id   60205a2c0bc46f31397c8456788b78d0
#
_cell.length_a   1.000
_cell.length_b   1.000
_cell.length_c   1.000
_cell.angle_alpha   90.00
_cell.angle_beta   90.00
_cell.angle_gamma   90.00
#
_symmetry.space_group_name_H-M   'P 1'
#
loop_
_entity.id
_entity.type
_entity.pdbx_description
1 polymer ?
#
loop_
_entity_poly.entity_id
_entity_poly.type
_entity_poly.pdbx_seq_one_letter_code
_entity_poly.pdbx_strand_id
1 'polypeptide(L)'
;MPKVVFQDLGLIDYKEAWDYQEKRFNEILDVKKNNRKKNRQDATLSYLLFCEHPHVYTLGKSGDKNNLLVNEDYLMSRGATFYKINRGGDITYHGPGQIVGYPILDLENFFTDIHKYLRYLEESVILTLADYGINGSDQMEKQAYG
;
A
#
# COMPACT_ATOMS: atom_id res chain seq x y z
N MET A 1 -5.67 22.90 -6.07
CA MET A 1 -5.24 21.87 -5.12
C MET A 1 -5.38 20.50 -5.75
N PRO A 2 -4.41 19.59 -5.59
CA PRO A 2 -4.53 18.24 -6.06
C PRO A 2 -5.72 17.55 -5.36
N LYS A 3 -6.47 16.75 -6.12
CA LYS A 3 -7.65 16.07 -5.63
C LYS A 3 -7.31 14.61 -5.33
N VAL A 4 -7.58 14.16 -4.10
CA VAL A 4 -7.47 12.76 -3.69
C VAL A 4 -8.88 12.21 -3.47
N VAL A 5 -9.19 11.11 -4.13
CA VAL A 5 -10.45 10.38 -3.96
C VAL A 5 -10.25 9.32 -2.89
N PHE A 6 -10.95 9.45 -1.77
CA PHE A 6 -11.00 8.42 -0.73
C PHE A 6 -12.04 7.36 -1.10
N GLN A 7 -11.69 6.10 -0.93
CA GLN A 7 -12.60 4.97 -1.09
C GLN A 7 -12.36 3.94 0.01
N ASP A 8 -13.44 3.51 0.66
CA ASP A 8 -13.44 2.35 1.52
C ASP A 8 -13.95 1.14 0.71
N LEU A 9 -13.10 0.14 0.55
CA LEU A 9 -13.41 -1.09 -0.19
C LEU A 9 -13.98 -2.19 0.72
N GLY A 10 -14.05 -1.93 2.04
CA GLY A 10 -14.52 -2.90 3.02
C GLY A 10 -13.63 -4.14 3.11
N LEU A 11 -14.23 -5.29 3.43
CA LEU A 11 -13.55 -6.58 3.42
C LEU A 11 -13.45 -7.08 1.97
N ILE A 12 -12.26 -7.15 1.43
CA ILE A 12 -12.02 -7.51 0.02
C ILE A 12 -10.88 -8.51 -0.10
N ASP A 13 -10.98 -9.46 -1.01
CA ASP A 13 -9.89 -10.39 -1.35
C ASP A 13 -8.62 -9.63 -1.76
N TYR A 14 -7.46 -10.16 -1.37
CA TYR A 14 -6.18 -9.51 -1.63
C TYR A 14 -5.91 -9.32 -3.13
N LYS A 15 -6.21 -10.35 -3.95
CA LYS A 15 -6.00 -10.27 -5.40
C LYS A 15 -6.95 -9.27 -6.06
N GLU A 16 -8.21 -9.22 -5.62
CA GLU A 16 -9.19 -8.25 -6.12
C GLU A 16 -8.76 -6.82 -5.78
N ALA A 17 -8.29 -6.58 -4.55
CA ALA A 17 -7.77 -5.27 -4.15
C ALA A 17 -6.51 -4.89 -4.96
N TRP A 18 -5.63 -5.84 -5.22
CA TRP A 18 -4.45 -5.62 -6.06
C TRP A 18 -4.84 -5.22 -7.47
N ASP A 19 -5.72 -5.98 -8.12
CA ASP A 19 -6.17 -5.68 -9.49
C ASP A 19 -6.85 -4.30 -9.55
N TYR A 20 -7.59 -3.94 -8.52
CA TYR A 20 -8.20 -2.62 -8.41
C TYR A 20 -7.15 -1.50 -8.31
N GLN A 21 -6.10 -1.70 -7.50
CA GLN A 21 -4.98 -0.75 -7.39
C GLN A 21 -4.26 -0.59 -8.71
N GLU A 22 -3.93 -1.69 -9.41
CA GLU A 22 -3.27 -1.64 -10.72
C GLU A 22 -4.13 -0.89 -11.75
N LYS A 23 -5.44 -1.09 -11.74
CA LYS A 23 -6.35 -0.34 -12.60
C LYS A 23 -6.24 1.17 -12.35
N ARG A 24 -6.31 1.62 -11.08
CA ARG A 24 -6.21 3.04 -10.73
C ARG A 24 -4.83 3.62 -11.07
N PHE A 25 -3.78 2.86 -10.81
CA PHE A 25 -2.42 3.25 -11.19
C PHE A 25 -2.26 3.42 -12.71
N ASN A 26 -2.77 2.49 -13.49
CA ASN A 26 -2.71 2.55 -14.95
C ASN A 26 -3.53 3.71 -15.52
N GLU A 27 -4.69 4.05 -14.94
CA GLU A 27 -5.48 5.24 -15.33
C GLU A 27 -4.65 6.52 -15.20
N ILE A 28 -3.89 6.68 -14.10
CA ILE A 28 -2.97 7.82 -13.90
C ILE A 28 -1.89 7.83 -14.99
N LEU A 29 -1.26 6.68 -15.23
CA LEU A 29 -0.20 6.57 -16.23
C LEU A 29 -0.71 6.89 -17.65
N ASP A 30 -1.91 6.49 -17.98
CA ASP A 30 -2.50 6.72 -19.32
C ASP A 30 -2.79 8.21 -19.54
N VAL A 31 -3.31 8.92 -18.54
CA VAL A 31 -3.45 10.38 -18.60
C VAL A 31 -2.10 11.04 -18.83
N LYS A 32 -1.06 10.67 -18.06
CA LYS A 32 0.30 11.22 -18.21
C LYS A 32 0.91 10.93 -19.58
N LYS A 33 0.75 9.71 -20.09
CA LYS A 33 1.21 9.34 -21.44
C LYS A 33 0.50 10.16 -22.53
N ASN A 34 -0.82 10.33 -22.40
CA ASN A 34 -1.62 11.10 -23.35
C ASN A 34 -1.25 12.59 -23.33
N ASN A 35 -1.03 13.14 -22.12
CA ASN A 35 -0.56 14.51 -21.96
C ASN A 35 0.75 14.76 -22.72
N ARG A 36 1.73 13.86 -22.53
CA ARG A 36 3.02 13.96 -23.24
C ARG A 36 2.87 13.85 -24.77
N LYS A 37 2.06 12.89 -25.25
CA LYS A 37 1.88 12.66 -26.68
C LYS A 37 1.14 13.80 -27.40
N LYS A 38 0.16 14.41 -26.72
CA LYS A 38 -0.75 15.40 -27.30
C LYS A 38 -0.47 16.83 -26.85
N ASN A 39 0.62 17.05 -26.11
CA ASN A 39 0.96 18.32 -25.46
C ASN A 39 -0.23 18.93 -24.70
N ARG A 40 -0.86 18.09 -23.85
CA ARG A 40 -2.01 18.43 -22.99
C ARG A 40 -1.60 18.49 -21.53
N GLN A 41 -2.48 19.05 -20.70
CA GLN A 41 -2.31 19.14 -19.25
C GLN A 41 -3.60 18.67 -18.54
N ASP A 42 -4.14 17.53 -18.99
CA ASP A 42 -5.31 16.92 -18.32
C ASP A 42 -4.88 16.50 -16.91
N ALA A 43 -5.74 16.79 -15.92
CA ALA A 43 -5.46 16.49 -14.52
C ALA A 43 -5.52 14.99 -14.26
N THR A 44 -4.56 14.48 -13.48
CA THR A 44 -4.60 13.12 -12.92
C THR A 44 -5.43 13.10 -11.64
N LEU A 45 -6.06 11.96 -11.37
CA LEU A 45 -6.72 11.69 -10.09
C LEU A 45 -5.80 10.85 -9.21
N SER A 46 -5.72 11.20 -7.93
CA SER A 46 -5.05 10.39 -6.92
C SER A 46 -6.08 9.69 -6.05
N TYR A 47 -5.72 8.55 -5.45
CA TYR A 47 -6.61 7.74 -4.64
C TYR A 47 -5.97 7.40 -3.30
N LEU A 48 -6.80 7.33 -2.26
CA LEU A 48 -6.48 6.70 -0.99
C LEU A 48 -7.54 5.62 -0.76
N LEU A 49 -7.12 4.37 -0.83
CA LEU A 49 -8.00 3.22 -0.67
C LEU A 49 -7.79 2.62 0.72
N PHE A 50 -8.86 2.43 1.47
CA PHE A 50 -8.83 1.65 2.71
C PHE A 50 -9.59 0.35 2.51
N CYS A 51 -9.10 -0.71 3.15
CA CYS A 51 -9.78 -2.00 3.15
C CYS A 51 -9.32 -2.87 4.33
N GLU A 52 -10.00 -3.98 4.52
CA GLU A 52 -9.54 -5.14 5.27
C GLU A 52 -9.42 -6.33 4.32
N HIS A 53 -8.53 -7.27 4.65
CA HIS A 53 -8.40 -8.51 3.89
C HIS A 53 -8.82 -9.72 4.72
N PRO A 54 -9.38 -10.77 4.10
CA PRO A 54 -9.37 -12.10 4.70
C PRO A 54 -7.94 -12.53 5.05
N HIS A 55 -7.80 -13.59 5.82
CA HIS A 55 -6.47 -14.09 6.20
C HIS A 55 -5.58 -14.34 4.98
N VAL A 56 -4.52 -13.58 4.84
CA VAL A 56 -3.58 -13.66 3.71
C VAL A 56 -2.15 -13.45 4.16
N TYR A 57 -1.27 -14.30 3.65
CA TYR A 57 0.18 -14.15 3.75
C TYR A 57 0.74 -13.69 2.41
N THR A 58 1.61 -12.71 2.41
CA THR A 58 2.29 -12.24 1.21
C THR A 58 3.80 -12.36 1.38
N LEU A 59 4.49 -12.88 0.36
CA LEU A 59 5.94 -12.98 0.32
C LEU A 59 6.50 -11.96 -0.69
N GLY A 60 7.34 -11.06 -0.22
CA GLY A 60 8.02 -10.08 -1.06
C GLY A 60 9.16 -10.67 -1.90
N LYS A 61 9.78 -9.87 -2.75
CA LYS A 61 10.88 -10.28 -3.66
C LYS A 61 12.10 -10.85 -2.95
N SER A 62 12.46 -10.25 -1.82
CA SER A 62 13.64 -10.63 -1.02
C SER A 62 13.28 -11.65 0.08
N GLY A 63 12.02 -12.06 0.16
CA GLY A 63 11.56 -12.98 1.18
C GLY A 63 11.98 -14.41 0.92
N ASP A 64 12.32 -15.13 2.01
CA ASP A 64 12.57 -16.56 1.97
C ASP A 64 11.25 -17.32 2.26
N LYS A 65 10.87 -18.22 1.34
CA LYS A 65 9.68 -19.05 1.51
C LYS A 65 9.77 -19.93 2.78
N ASN A 66 10.97 -20.23 3.26
CA ASN A 66 11.21 -20.98 4.49
C ASN A 66 10.76 -20.21 5.75
N ASN A 67 10.56 -18.89 5.65
CA ASN A 67 9.98 -18.11 6.75
C ASN A 67 8.47 -18.37 6.92
N LEU A 68 7.84 -19.00 5.93
CA LEU A 68 6.50 -19.56 6.08
C LEU A 68 6.63 -20.92 6.78
N LEU A 69 6.34 -20.95 8.08
CA LEU A 69 6.54 -22.14 8.94
C LEU A 69 5.58 -23.30 8.65
N VAL A 70 4.63 -23.11 7.75
CA VAL A 70 3.63 -24.09 7.32
C VAL A 70 3.53 -24.11 5.80
N ASN A 71 3.04 -25.20 5.22
CA ASN A 71 2.82 -25.25 3.78
C ASN A 71 1.50 -24.55 3.35
N GLU A 72 1.36 -24.29 2.07
CA GLU A 72 0.20 -23.59 1.51
C GLU A 72 -1.11 -24.38 1.70
N ASP A 73 -1.07 -25.72 1.62
CA ASP A 73 -2.25 -26.58 1.84
C ASP A 73 -2.78 -26.44 3.28
N TYR A 74 -1.88 -26.34 4.25
CA TYR A 74 -2.27 -26.08 5.65
C TYR A 74 -2.90 -24.71 5.80
N LEU A 75 -2.34 -23.68 5.18
CA LEU A 75 -2.96 -22.34 5.18
C LEU A 75 -4.36 -22.35 4.58
N MET A 76 -4.53 -22.99 3.43
CA MET A 76 -5.83 -23.12 2.78
C MET A 76 -6.84 -23.86 3.67
N SER A 77 -6.42 -24.91 4.37
CA SER A 77 -7.27 -25.65 5.33
C SER A 77 -7.73 -24.78 6.51
N ARG A 78 -7.02 -23.70 6.78
CA ARG A 78 -7.34 -22.70 7.82
C ARG A 78 -8.03 -21.45 7.28
N GLY A 79 -8.44 -21.45 6.01
CA GLY A 79 -9.09 -20.31 5.36
C GLY A 79 -8.15 -19.13 5.08
N ALA A 80 -6.83 -19.39 5.06
CA ALA A 80 -5.82 -18.38 4.72
C ALA A 80 -5.28 -18.61 3.31
N THR A 81 -4.97 -17.52 2.60
CA THR A 81 -4.37 -17.55 1.27
C THR A 81 -2.88 -17.15 1.33
N PHE A 82 -2.14 -17.49 0.29
CA PHE A 82 -0.73 -17.11 0.15
C PHE A 82 -0.46 -16.54 -1.24
N TYR A 83 0.24 -15.40 -1.30
CA TYR A 83 0.65 -14.77 -2.55
C TYR A 83 2.13 -14.43 -2.54
N LYS A 84 2.83 -14.77 -3.62
CA LYS A 84 4.14 -14.20 -3.91
C LYS A 84 3.95 -12.93 -4.73
N ILE A 85 4.49 -11.82 -4.24
CA ILE A 85 4.24 -10.49 -4.80
C ILE A 85 5.53 -9.72 -5.09
N ASN A 86 5.40 -8.64 -5.83
CA ASN A 86 6.52 -7.85 -6.33
C ASN A 86 6.93 -6.67 -5.42
N ARG A 87 6.53 -6.67 -4.13
CA ARG A 87 6.98 -5.67 -3.16
C ARG A 87 8.35 -5.99 -2.58
N GLY A 88 9.00 -5.02 -1.98
CA GLY A 88 10.16 -5.26 -1.13
C GLY A 88 9.79 -5.98 0.18
N GLY A 89 10.79 -6.43 0.92
CA GLY A 89 10.62 -7.09 2.21
C GLY A 89 10.33 -8.59 2.11
N ASP A 90 10.13 -9.18 3.27
CA ASP A 90 9.95 -10.61 3.50
C ASP A 90 8.45 -10.97 3.59
N ILE A 91 8.10 -11.95 4.42
CA ILE A 91 6.72 -12.38 4.63
C ILE A 91 5.93 -11.34 5.45
N THR A 92 4.67 -11.15 5.10
CA THR A 92 3.74 -10.28 5.81
C THR A 92 2.38 -10.94 5.87
N TYR A 93 1.66 -10.75 6.97
CA TYR A 93 0.30 -11.20 7.18
C TYR A 93 -0.66 -10.02 7.21
N HIS A 94 -1.82 -10.20 6.56
CA HIS A 94 -3.00 -9.36 6.73
C HIS A 94 -4.21 -10.22 7.11
N GLY A 95 -5.13 -9.64 7.88
CA GLY A 95 -6.34 -10.35 8.31
C GLY A 95 -7.43 -9.41 8.79
N PRO A 96 -8.62 -9.94 9.10
CA PRO A 96 -9.75 -9.17 9.61
C PRO A 96 -9.39 -8.35 10.85
N GLY A 97 -9.90 -7.11 10.93
CA GLY A 97 -9.56 -6.15 11.97
C GLY A 97 -8.30 -5.34 11.73
N GLN A 98 -7.52 -5.65 10.68
CA GLN A 98 -6.37 -4.85 10.27
C GLN A 98 -6.77 -3.92 9.12
N ILE A 99 -6.80 -2.62 9.37
CA ILE A 99 -7.03 -1.61 8.33
C ILE A 99 -5.77 -1.49 7.48
N VAL A 100 -5.93 -1.67 6.19
CA VAL A 100 -4.86 -1.53 5.19
C VAL A 100 -5.14 -0.31 4.33
N GLY A 101 -4.16 0.58 4.21
CA GLY A 101 -4.25 1.78 3.37
C GLY A 101 -3.35 1.68 2.13
N TYR A 102 -3.92 1.93 0.97
CA TYR A 102 -3.22 1.96 -0.32
C TYR A 102 -3.28 3.36 -0.93
N PRO A 103 -2.25 4.20 -0.74
CA PRO A 103 -2.15 5.48 -1.44
C PRO A 103 -1.68 5.27 -2.89
N ILE A 104 -2.46 5.73 -3.86
CA ILE A 104 -2.13 5.70 -5.29
C ILE A 104 -2.13 7.15 -5.76
N LEU A 105 -0.96 7.78 -5.64
CA LEU A 105 -0.82 9.22 -5.81
C LEU A 105 0.06 9.55 -7.01
N ASP A 106 -0.36 10.54 -7.80
CA ASP A 106 0.55 11.22 -8.71
C ASP A 106 1.36 12.27 -7.94
N LEU A 107 2.58 11.90 -7.54
CA LEU A 107 3.42 12.75 -6.71
C LEU A 107 3.82 14.07 -7.38
N GLU A 108 3.77 14.15 -8.71
CA GLU A 108 4.03 15.42 -9.42
C GLU A 108 2.99 16.50 -9.06
N ASN A 109 1.79 16.11 -8.60
CA ASN A 109 0.77 17.04 -8.13
C ASN A 109 1.02 17.57 -6.71
N PHE A 110 1.98 17.00 -5.97
CA PHE A 110 2.29 17.35 -4.59
C PHE A 110 3.76 17.76 -4.45
N PHE A 111 4.65 16.80 -4.50
CA PHE A 111 6.10 16.94 -4.48
C PHE A 111 6.73 15.61 -4.91
N THR A 112 7.93 15.63 -5.47
CA THR A 112 8.59 14.44 -6.01
C THR A 112 9.66 13.84 -5.09
N ASP A 113 9.83 14.39 -3.89
CA ASP A 113 10.75 13.88 -2.89
C ASP A 113 10.16 12.64 -2.19
N ILE A 114 10.70 11.47 -2.50
CA ILE A 114 10.25 10.17 -1.97
C ILE A 114 10.51 10.05 -0.46
N HIS A 115 11.61 10.59 0.05
CA HIS A 115 11.90 10.58 1.49
C HIS A 115 10.87 11.41 2.26
N LYS A 116 10.56 12.60 1.76
CA LYS A 116 9.51 13.45 2.32
C LYS A 116 8.15 12.76 2.27
N TYR A 117 7.84 12.04 1.18
CA TYR A 117 6.61 11.28 1.07
C TYR A 117 6.49 10.21 2.17
N LEU A 118 7.55 9.44 2.38
CA LEU A 118 7.58 8.41 3.44
C LEU A 118 7.39 9.04 4.83
N ARG A 119 8.11 10.15 5.12
CA ARG A 119 7.95 10.86 6.40
C ARG A 119 6.53 11.33 6.64
N TYR A 120 5.83 11.82 5.62
CA TYR A 120 4.43 12.24 5.76
C TYR A 120 3.48 11.06 5.98
N LEU A 121 3.73 9.90 5.38
CA LEU A 121 2.96 8.69 5.67
C LEU A 121 3.16 8.23 7.12
N GLU A 122 4.40 8.20 7.60
CA GLU A 122 4.72 7.85 8.99
C GLU A 122 4.08 8.82 9.97
N GLU A 123 4.23 10.12 9.75
CA GLU A 123 3.64 11.15 10.60
C GLU A 123 2.11 11.04 10.64
N SER A 124 1.47 10.74 9.52
CA SER A 124 0.01 10.56 9.50
C SER A 124 -0.46 9.40 10.38
N VAL A 125 0.32 8.31 10.44
CA VAL A 125 0.06 7.18 11.33
C VAL A 125 0.34 7.55 12.79
N ILE A 126 1.44 8.24 13.07
CA ILE A 126 1.80 8.70 14.42
C ILE A 126 0.70 9.62 14.99
N LEU A 127 0.24 10.58 14.20
CA LEU A 127 -0.84 11.49 14.60
C LEU A 127 -2.16 10.74 14.84
N THR A 128 -2.48 9.78 13.97
CA THR A 128 -3.66 8.94 14.15
C THR A 128 -3.60 8.14 15.46
N LEU A 129 -2.45 7.53 15.77
CA LEU A 129 -2.24 6.80 17.01
C LEU A 129 -2.37 7.71 18.25
N ALA A 130 -1.88 8.96 18.14
CA ALA A 130 -1.98 9.94 19.22
C ALA A 130 -3.45 10.28 19.56
N ASP A 131 -4.35 10.33 18.57
CA ASP A 131 -5.79 10.52 18.78
C ASP A 131 -6.41 9.39 19.61
N TYR A 132 -5.82 8.19 19.59
CA TYR A 132 -6.18 7.04 20.44
C TYR A 132 -5.39 6.97 21.76
N GLY A 133 -4.56 7.97 22.07
CA GLY A 133 -3.74 8.02 23.27
C GLY A 133 -2.51 7.09 23.21
N ILE A 134 -2.10 6.67 22.03
CA ILE A 134 -0.93 5.81 21.78
C ILE A 134 0.21 6.66 21.27
N ASN A 135 1.36 6.61 21.97
CA ASN A 135 2.56 7.30 21.52
C ASN A 135 3.30 6.46 20.45
N GLY A 136 3.26 6.91 19.20
CA GLY A 136 4.06 6.39 18.11
C GLY A 136 5.40 7.12 17.99
N SER A 137 6.42 6.47 17.46
CA SER A 137 7.70 7.10 17.12
C SER A 137 8.23 6.56 15.80
N ASP A 138 8.92 7.42 15.05
CA ASP A 138 9.68 7.04 13.88
C ASP A 138 10.94 6.27 14.30
N GLN A 139 11.14 5.06 13.77
CA GLN A 139 12.30 4.23 14.06
C GLN A 139 13.44 4.38 13.04
N MET A 140 13.24 5.13 11.95
CA MET A 140 14.25 5.21 10.89
C MET A 140 15.48 6.04 11.26
N GLU A 141 15.43 6.87 12.30
CA GLU A 141 16.64 7.53 12.82
C GLU A 141 17.69 6.55 13.40
N LYS A 142 17.26 5.36 13.84
CA LYS A 142 18.18 4.36 14.43
C LYS A 142 18.89 3.48 13.40
N GLN A 143 18.41 3.39 12.16
CA GLN A 143 19.05 2.57 11.12
C GLN A 143 20.05 3.33 10.27
N ALA A 144 20.08 4.66 10.34
CA ALA A 144 21.04 5.48 9.59
C ALA A 144 22.44 5.58 10.24
N TYR A 145 22.62 5.06 11.47
CA TYR A 145 23.85 5.16 12.26
C TYR A 145 24.31 3.81 12.86
N GLY A 146 23.87 2.68 12.30
CA GLY A 146 24.29 1.34 12.67
C GLY A 146 25.12 0.66 11.59
#